data_87b8b97a32be612187abbbef6a2a40df
#
_entry.id   87b8b97a32be612187abbbef6a2a40df
#
_cell.length_a   1.000
_cell.length_b   1.000
_cell.length_c   1.000
_cell.angle_alpha   90.00
_cell.angle_beta   90.00
_cell.angle_gamma   90.00
#
_symmetry.space_group_name_H-M   'P 1'
#
loop_
_entity.id
_entity.type
_entity.pdbx_description
1 polymer ?
#
loop_
_entity_poly.entity_id
_entity_poly.type
_entity_poly.pdbx_seq_one_letter_code
_entity_poly.pdbx_strand_id
1 'polypeptide(L)'
;MGADARIVSRPVSPADSPAPSLPPAPALNSYLAARKEWDERYGDLITRARNWRLIAVLMAAVALVQGGGLVYLASKSRVVPFVVAIDSLDRVVASGPAQASNAADERLIRAALYQWIGDLRMVTTDGVAQRRAIDHVYSMIGNGTAAQVQISEFYSQDPPASRAQHETCSAEVKAVFSTSDKTFQVEWSEITRSLNGQVLAQQNWKGSVTITVNPPSDERLARVNPLGIYVVAVSWSKVL
;
A
#
# COMPACT_ATOMS: atom_id res chain seq x y z
N MET A 1 -24.70 13.05 -111.88
CA MET A 1 -23.53 12.27 -112.21
C MET A 1 -23.35 11.25 -111.14
N GLY A 2 -23.82 10.15 -111.22
CA GLY A 2 -23.53 8.97 -111.98
C GLY A 2 -22.82 7.99 -111.19
N ALA A 3 -23.33 6.91 -111.05
CA ALA A 3 -22.95 5.52 -111.14
C ALA A 3 -23.44 4.64 -109.95
N ASP A 4 -24.51 3.87 -110.21
CA ASP A 4 -24.52 2.44 -110.47
C ASP A 4 -23.49 1.60 -109.72
N ALA A 5 -23.99 0.78 -108.75
CA ALA A 5 -23.27 -0.41 -108.35
C ALA A 5 -24.24 -1.52 -107.97
N ARG A 6 -24.26 -2.48 -108.75
CA ARG A 6 -24.87 -3.75 -108.87
C ARG A 6 -25.02 -4.54 -107.57
N ILE A 7 -26.23 -5.00 -107.29
CA ILE A 7 -26.58 -6.07 -106.41
C ILE A 7 -26.06 -7.40 -107.01
N VAL A 8 -25.16 -8.05 -106.25
CA VAL A 8 -24.73 -9.42 -106.53
C VAL A 8 -25.38 -10.31 -105.44
N SER A 9 -26.40 -11.01 -105.79
CA SER A 9 -27.04 -12.07 -105.02
C SER A 9 -26.07 -13.25 -104.87
N ARG A 10 -25.74 -13.59 -103.61
CA ARG A 10 -25.01 -14.80 -103.31
C ARG A 10 -25.99 -15.92 -102.94
N PRO A 11 -25.76 -17.15 -103.37
CA PRO A 11 -26.72 -18.28 -103.12
C PRO A 11 -26.60 -18.74 -101.65
N VAL A 12 -27.73 -18.94 -100.99
CA VAL A 12 -27.88 -19.51 -99.65
C VAL A 12 -27.50 -20.98 -99.71
N SER A 13 -26.51 -21.39 -98.90
CA SER A 13 -26.15 -22.79 -98.68
C SER A 13 -27.09 -23.41 -97.66
N PRO A 14 -27.67 -24.59 -97.87
CA PRO A 14 -28.56 -25.23 -96.90
C PRO A 14 -27.81 -26.14 -95.92
N ALA A 15 -27.13 -25.53 -94.92
CA ALA A 15 -26.53 -26.32 -93.86
C ALA A 15 -26.26 -25.45 -92.60
N ASP A 16 -27.37 -25.01 -92.00
CA ASP A 16 -27.28 -24.56 -90.57
C ASP A 16 -28.66 -24.81 -89.94
N SER A 17 -28.92 -26.05 -89.65
CA SER A 17 -29.95 -26.43 -88.69
C SER A 17 -29.28 -26.33 -87.26
N PRO A 18 -29.86 -25.56 -86.34
CA PRO A 18 -29.35 -25.56 -84.99
C PRO A 18 -29.62 -26.96 -84.38
N ALA A 19 -28.56 -27.55 -83.84
CA ALA A 19 -28.63 -28.77 -83.06
C ALA A 19 -29.60 -28.60 -81.84
N PRO A 20 -30.38 -29.61 -81.53
CA PRO A 20 -31.30 -29.54 -80.39
C PRO A 20 -30.51 -29.38 -79.12
N SER A 21 -30.77 -28.29 -78.46
CA SER A 21 -30.22 -28.03 -77.10
C SER A 21 -30.71 -29.13 -76.17
N LEU A 22 -29.83 -29.91 -75.61
CA LEU A 22 -30.10 -30.84 -74.50
C LEU A 22 -30.77 -30.11 -73.35
N PRO A 23 -31.81 -30.67 -72.77
CA PRO A 23 -32.49 -30.09 -71.62
C PRO A 23 -31.49 -30.01 -70.43
N PRO A 24 -31.57 -28.95 -69.63
CA PRO A 24 -30.67 -28.81 -68.49
C PRO A 24 -30.83 -29.99 -67.54
N ALA A 25 -29.73 -30.56 -67.14
CA ALA A 25 -29.66 -31.68 -66.19
C ALA A 25 -30.42 -31.34 -64.89
N PRO A 26 -31.28 -32.28 -64.45
CA PRO A 26 -32.36 -31.94 -63.53
C PRO A 26 -31.92 -31.79 -62.08
N ALA A 27 -32.68 -30.99 -61.39
CA ALA A 27 -33.04 -31.02 -59.96
C ALA A 27 -31.95 -31.23 -58.90
N LEU A 28 -30.90 -31.98 -59.14
CA LEU A 28 -29.82 -32.18 -58.16
C LEU A 28 -28.97 -30.88 -57.91
N ASN A 29 -28.75 -30.10 -58.96
CA ASN A 29 -28.00 -28.83 -58.88
C ASN A 29 -28.81 -27.71 -58.24
N SER A 30 -30.14 -27.69 -58.42
CA SER A 30 -30.99 -26.66 -57.78
C SER A 30 -31.14 -26.87 -56.28
N TYR A 31 -31.17 -28.14 -55.82
CA TYR A 31 -31.20 -28.44 -54.38
C TYR A 31 -29.88 -28.13 -53.71
N LEU A 32 -28.74 -28.45 -54.32
CA LEU A 32 -27.42 -28.13 -53.84
C LEU A 32 -27.15 -26.63 -53.89
N ALA A 33 -27.63 -25.91 -54.91
CA ALA A 33 -27.53 -24.46 -55.01
C ALA A 33 -28.37 -23.77 -53.90
N ALA A 34 -29.60 -24.22 -53.68
CA ALA A 34 -30.45 -23.70 -52.61
C ALA A 34 -29.89 -23.97 -51.23
N ARG A 35 -29.29 -25.15 -51.01
CA ARG A 35 -28.60 -25.48 -49.73
C ARG A 35 -27.36 -24.63 -49.52
N LYS A 36 -26.59 -24.35 -50.57
CA LYS A 36 -25.42 -23.51 -50.51
C LYS A 36 -25.77 -22.05 -50.19
N GLU A 37 -26.86 -21.54 -50.81
CA GLU A 37 -27.40 -20.21 -50.54
C GLU A 37 -27.96 -20.08 -49.11
N TRP A 38 -28.54 -21.17 -48.59
CA TRP A 38 -28.98 -21.27 -47.19
C TRP A 38 -27.81 -21.28 -46.23
N ASP A 39 -26.81 -22.09 -46.49
CA ASP A 39 -25.59 -22.18 -45.67
C ASP A 39 -24.79 -20.87 -45.68
N GLU A 40 -24.75 -20.15 -46.81
CA GLU A 40 -24.10 -18.84 -46.89
C GLU A 40 -24.85 -17.76 -46.08
N ARG A 41 -26.19 -17.73 -46.13
CA ARG A 41 -27.00 -16.74 -45.40
C ARG A 41 -27.09 -17.03 -43.91
N TYR A 42 -27.24 -18.26 -43.49
CA TYR A 42 -27.39 -18.63 -42.08
C TYR A 42 -26.06 -18.95 -41.40
N GLY A 43 -25.10 -19.49 -42.13
CA GLY A 43 -23.75 -19.74 -41.61
C GLY A 43 -23.06 -18.48 -41.15
N ASP A 44 -23.25 -17.37 -41.84
CA ASP A 44 -22.67 -16.07 -41.50
C ASP A 44 -23.30 -15.50 -40.20
N LEU A 45 -24.60 -15.68 -40.03
CA LEU A 45 -25.30 -15.25 -38.80
C LEU A 45 -24.90 -16.08 -37.57
N ILE A 46 -24.76 -17.40 -37.74
CA ILE A 46 -24.32 -18.30 -36.66
C ILE A 46 -22.86 -17.99 -36.27
N THR A 47 -22.01 -17.74 -37.25
CA THR A 47 -20.61 -17.41 -37.02
C THR A 47 -20.48 -16.06 -36.34
N ARG A 48 -21.23 -15.05 -36.73
CA ARG A 48 -21.30 -13.74 -36.05
C ARG A 48 -21.82 -13.90 -34.64
N ALA A 49 -22.89 -14.65 -34.41
CA ALA A 49 -23.46 -14.90 -33.09
C ALA A 49 -22.44 -15.60 -32.16
N ARG A 50 -21.66 -16.55 -32.67
CA ARG A 50 -20.60 -17.23 -31.92
C ARG A 50 -19.48 -16.29 -31.57
N ASN A 51 -19.01 -15.47 -32.52
CA ASN A 51 -17.96 -14.49 -32.27
C ASN A 51 -18.39 -13.43 -31.25
N TRP A 52 -19.64 -12.94 -31.33
CA TRP A 52 -20.18 -12.03 -30.34
C TRP A 52 -20.26 -12.66 -28.94
N ARG A 53 -20.62 -13.93 -28.83
CA ARG A 53 -20.62 -14.67 -27.55
C ARG A 53 -19.21 -14.82 -27.01
N LEU A 54 -18.21 -15.12 -27.83
CA LEU A 54 -16.81 -15.20 -27.42
C LEU A 54 -16.29 -13.83 -26.92
N ILE A 55 -16.62 -12.77 -27.66
CA ILE A 55 -16.25 -11.40 -27.25
C ILE A 55 -16.92 -11.04 -25.90
N ALA A 56 -18.22 -11.36 -25.76
CA ALA A 56 -18.94 -11.09 -24.51
C ALA A 56 -18.33 -11.84 -23.30
N VAL A 57 -17.99 -13.12 -23.50
CA VAL A 57 -17.32 -13.93 -22.44
C VAL A 57 -15.93 -13.37 -22.10
N LEU A 58 -15.16 -12.97 -23.12
CA LEU A 58 -13.85 -12.36 -22.92
C LEU A 58 -13.97 -11.04 -22.15
N MET A 59 -14.90 -10.19 -22.53
CA MET A 59 -15.16 -8.92 -21.85
C MET A 59 -15.64 -9.12 -20.40
N ALA A 60 -16.48 -10.11 -20.16
CA ALA A 60 -16.91 -10.49 -18.82
C ALA A 60 -15.73 -10.97 -17.96
N ALA A 61 -14.84 -11.78 -18.52
CA ALA A 61 -13.63 -12.24 -17.83
C ALA A 61 -12.70 -11.06 -17.48
N VAL A 62 -12.47 -10.15 -18.42
CA VAL A 62 -11.68 -8.93 -18.18
C VAL A 62 -12.32 -8.07 -17.08
N ALA A 63 -13.64 -7.87 -17.12
CA ALA A 63 -14.35 -7.10 -16.09
C ALA A 63 -14.24 -7.74 -14.68
N LEU A 64 -14.31 -9.07 -14.60
CA LEU A 64 -14.12 -9.80 -13.33
C LEU A 64 -12.69 -9.64 -12.79
N VAL A 65 -11.67 -9.72 -13.66
CA VAL A 65 -10.27 -9.51 -13.24
C VAL A 65 -10.07 -8.08 -12.79
N GLN A 66 -10.59 -7.09 -13.51
CA GLN A 66 -10.49 -5.68 -13.11
C GLN A 66 -11.25 -5.40 -11.81
N GLY A 67 -12.49 -5.92 -11.69
CA GLY A 67 -13.28 -5.80 -10.46
C GLY A 67 -12.58 -6.43 -9.25
N GLY A 68 -12.04 -7.63 -9.40
CA GLY A 68 -11.23 -8.29 -8.37
C GLY A 68 -9.98 -7.52 -8.01
N GLY A 69 -9.29 -6.96 -9.00
CA GLY A 69 -8.13 -6.08 -8.80
C GLY A 69 -8.47 -4.81 -8.02
N LEU A 70 -9.58 -4.16 -8.33
CA LEU A 70 -10.05 -2.97 -7.62
C LEU A 70 -10.44 -3.29 -6.17
N VAL A 71 -11.15 -4.39 -5.93
CA VAL A 71 -11.49 -4.85 -4.57
C VAL A 71 -10.22 -5.17 -3.79
N TYR A 72 -9.24 -5.84 -4.40
CA TYR A 72 -7.95 -6.12 -3.77
C TYR A 72 -7.18 -4.83 -3.44
N LEU A 73 -7.15 -3.84 -4.34
CA LEU A 73 -6.54 -2.54 -4.07
C LEU A 73 -7.29 -1.76 -2.97
N ALA A 74 -8.63 -1.77 -3.00
CA ALA A 74 -9.46 -1.10 -2.00
C ALA A 74 -9.35 -1.76 -0.61
N SER A 75 -9.09 -3.07 -0.53
CA SER A 75 -8.87 -3.78 0.73
C SER A 75 -7.51 -3.46 1.37
N LYS A 76 -6.55 -2.94 0.58
CA LYS A 76 -5.30 -2.39 1.10
C LYS A 76 -5.51 -0.93 1.51
N SER A 77 -6.12 -0.74 2.69
CA SER A 77 -6.18 0.58 3.33
C SER A 77 -4.76 1.07 3.62
N ARG A 78 -4.25 1.92 2.75
CA ARG A 78 -2.95 2.56 2.93
C ARG A 78 -3.19 3.89 3.64
N VAL A 79 -3.19 3.85 4.97
CA VAL A 79 -3.11 5.07 5.76
C VAL A 79 -1.72 5.67 5.50
N VAL A 80 -1.66 6.74 4.73
CA VAL A 80 -0.42 7.51 4.58
C VAL A 80 -0.48 8.61 5.64
N PRO A 81 0.29 8.51 6.73
CA PRO A 81 0.35 9.58 7.70
C PRO A 81 0.94 10.82 7.03
N PHE A 82 0.19 11.93 7.08
CA PHE A 82 0.72 13.23 6.71
C PHE A 82 1.53 13.77 7.87
N VAL A 83 2.83 13.90 7.68
CA VAL A 83 3.69 14.60 8.63
C VAL A 83 3.75 16.07 8.20
N VAL A 84 3.21 16.94 9.04
CA VAL A 84 3.37 18.39 8.88
C VAL A 84 4.59 18.80 9.70
N ALA A 85 5.69 19.07 9.03
CA ALA A 85 6.86 19.66 9.68
C ALA A 85 6.58 21.16 9.87
N ILE A 86 6.48 21.60 11.12
CA ILE A 86 6.30 23.00 11.52
C ILE A 86 7.69 23.54 11.94
N ASP A 87 8.11 24.62 11.31
CA ASP A 87 9.32 25.35 11.73
C ASP A 87 9.02 26.18 12.98
N SER A 88 10.08 26.61 13.70
CA SER A 88 10.03 27.45 14.90
C SER A 88 9.25 28.78 14.74
N LEU A 89 8.79 29.09 13.52
CA LEU A 89 8.00 30.26 13.16
C LEU A 89 6.55 29.90 12.75
N ASP A 90 6.02 28.71 13.14
CA ASP A 90 4.65 28.23 12.78
C ASP A 90 4.38 28.15 11.25
N ARG A 91 5.40 28.06 10.41
CA ARG A 91 5.26 27.90 8.98
C ARG A 91 5.33 26.41 8.60
N VAL A 92 4.33 25.97 7.84
CA VAL A 92 4.37 24.63 7.20
C VAL A 92 5.49 24.61 6.16
N VAL A 93 6.58 23.94 6.48
CA VAL A 93 7.76 23.86 5.59
C VAL A 93 7.66 22.71 4.60
N ALA A 94 6.92 21.64 4.95
CA ALA A 94 6.62 20.54 4.03
C ALA A 94 5.30 19.85 4.42
N SER A 95 4.45 19.65 3.44
CA SER A 95 3.28 18.78 3.55
C SER A 95 3.35 17.76 2.40
N GLY A 96 3.46 16.49 2.74
CA GLY A 96 3.53 15.43 1.74
C GLY A 96 3.36 14.05 2.36
N PRO A 97 3.08 13.03 1.53
CA PRO A 97 3.14 11.66 2.02
C PRO A 97 4.55 11.38 2.54
N ALA A 98 4.66 10.73 3.70
CA ALA A 98 5.92 10.32 4.28
C ALA A 98 6.65 9.37 3.31
N GLN A 99 7.43 9.94 2.39
CA GLN A 99 8.40 9.21 1.59
C GLN A 99 9.74 9.28 2.32
N ALA A 100 10.35 8.12 2.47
CA ALA A 100 11.62 7.93 3.15
C ALA A 100 12.70 8.86 2.59
N SER A 101 12.95 9.98 3.27
CA SER A 101 14.14 10.80 3.06
C SER A 101 14.97 10.72 4.34
N ASN A 102 16.13 10.08 4.27
CA ASN A 102 16.95 9.64 5.40
C ASN A 102 17.28 10.72 6.45
N ALA A 103 17.34 12.00 6.10
CA ALA A 103 17.75 13.07 7.04
C ALA A 103 16.58 13.69 7.82
N ALA A 104 15.39 13.79 7.24
CA ALA A 104 14.18 14.24 7.94
C ALA A 104 13.71 13.16 8.92
N ASP A 105 13.84 11.90 8.53
CA ASP A 105 13.48 10.75 9.35
C ASP A 105 14.35 10.65 10.60
N GLU A 106 15.66 10.94 10.52
CA GLU A 106 16.56 10.88 11.67
C GLU A 106 16.21 11.91 12.76
N ARG A 107 15.83 13.13 12.40
CA ARG A 107 15.38 14.14 13.36
C ARG A 107 14.09 13.71 14.06
N LEU A 108 13.15 13.14 13.32
CA LEU A 108 11.89 12.63 13.85
C LEU A 108 12.13 11.43 14.77
N ILE A 109 13.02 10.52 14.38
CA ILE A 109 13.43 9.38 15.22
C ILE A 109 14.05 9.88 16.54
N ARG A 110 14.96 10.83 16.46
CA ARG A 110 15.57 11.41 17.67
C ARG A 110 14.51 12.04 18.57
N ALA A 111 13.60 12.86 18.03
CA ALA A 111 12.51 13.46 18.78
C ALA A 111 11.62 12.41 19.46
N ALA A 112 11.25 11.35 18.74
CA ALA A 112 10.47 10.25 19.28
C ALA A 112 11.21 9.52 20.42
N LEU A 113 12.52 9.29 20.28
CA LEU A 113 13.34 8.66 21.32
C LEU A 113 13.51 9.57 22.54
N TYR A 114 13.61 10.90 22.37
CA TYR A 114 13.60 11.86 23.48
C TYR A 114 12.35 11.70 24.34
N GLN A 115 11.19 11.69 23.71
CA GLN A 115 9.92 11.53 24.40
C GLN A 115 9.78 10.13 25.01
N TRP A 116 10.13 9.09 24.26
CA TRP A 116 10.00 7.70 24.70
C TRP A 116 10.83 7.41 25.96
N ILE A 117 12.09 7.87 26.04
CA ILE A 117 12.92 7.72 27.25
C ILE A 117 12.33 8.52 28.40
N GLY A 118 11.86 9.74 28.14
CA GLY A 118 11.19 10.56 29.17
C GLY A 118 10.01 9.81 29.79
N ASP A 119 9.14 9.25 28.95
CA ASP A 119 7.96 8.52 29.40
C ASP A 119 8.31 7.18 30.07
N LEU A 120 9.34 6.47 29.56
CA LEU A 120 9.81 5.21 30.14
C LEU A 120 10.28 5.36 31.58
N ARG A 121 10.93 6.48 31.87
CA ARG A 121 11.57 6.74 33.18
C ARG A 121 10.74 7.62 34.10
N MET A 122 9.61 8.15 33.62
CA MET A 122 8.73 9.03 34.39
C MET A 122 8.03 8.28 35.51
N VAL A 123 8.05 8.89 36.70
CA VAL A 123 7.19 8.49 37.83
C VAL A 123 6.46 9.74 38.30
N THR A 124 5.13 9.72 38.24
CA THR A 124 4.29 10.84 38.65
C THR A 124 3.13 10.39 39.53
N THR A 125 2.69 11.27 40.41
CA THR A 125 1.50 11.04 41.28
C THR A 125 0.19 11.13 40.51
N ASP A 126 0.19 11.73 39.31
CA ASP A 126 -0.97 11.73 38.42
C ASP A 126 -1.10 10.37 37.71
N GLY A 127 -2.02 9.55 38.18
CA GLY A 127 -2.26 8.23 37.63
C GLY A 127 -2.74 8.22 36.16
N VAL A 128 -3.34 9.31 35.68
CA VAL A 128 -3.76 9.44 34.27
C VAL A 128 -2.54 9.72 33.39
N ALA A 129 -1.70 10.65 33.80
CA ALA A 129 -0.45 10.95 33.12
C ALA A 129 0.49 9.74 33.11
N GLN A 130 0.61 9.04 34.25
CA GLN A 130 1.43 7.81 34.35
C GLN A 130 0.96 6.73 33.38
N ARG A 131 -0.35 6.51 33.30
CA ARG A 131 -0.91 5.50 32.37
C ARG A 131 -0.64 5.87 30.91
N ARG A 132 -0.83 7.14 30.55
CA ARG A 132 -0.55 7.62 29.18
C ARG A 132 0.92 7.42 28.80
N ALA A 133 1.84 7.69 29.73
CA ALA A 133 3.26 7.46 29.51
C ALA A 133 3.57 5.98 29.25
N ILE A 134 3.03 5.10 30.09
CA ILE A 134 3.19 3.65 29.93
C ILE A 134 2.60 3.18 28.59
N ASP A 135 1.38 3.61 28.25
CA ASP A 135 0.72 3.26 26.99
C ASP A 135 1.54 3.73 25.77
N HIS A 136 2.12 4.94 25.84
CA HIS A 136 3.01 5.44 24.80
C HIS A 136 4.29 4.61 24.70
N VAL A 137 4.93 4.26 25.82
CA VAL A 137 6.10 3.38 25.83
C VAL A 137 5.81 2.06 25.13
N TYR A 138 4.72 1.38 25.49
CA TYR A 138 4.35 0.09 24.89
C TYR A 138 3.92 0.20 23.42
N SER A 139 3.37 1.33 23.00
CA SER A 139 3.03 1.56 21.58
C SER A 139 4.24 1.60 20.65
N MET A 140 5.40 1.90 21.20
CA MET A 140 6.67 1.94 20.48
C MET A 140 7.55 0.71 20.73
N ILE A 141 7.06 -0.34 21.36
CA ILE A 141 7.80 -1.59 21.56
C ILE A 141 7.38 -2.61 20.49
N GLY A 142 8.35 -3.26 19.87
CA GLY A 142 8.10 -4.36 18.96
C GLY A 142 7.62 -5.60 19.73
N ASN A 143 6.53 -6.24 19.27
CA ASN A 143 6.02 -7.46 19.88
C ASN A 143 7.02 -8.62 19.76
N GLY A 144 7.21 -9.38 20.85
CA GLY A 144 8.11 -10.52 20.91
C GLY A 144 9.60 -10.15 20.85
N THR A 145 9.95 -8.89 21.10
CA THR A 145 11.34 -8.41 21.05
C THR A 145 12.02 -8.45 22.43
N ALA A 146 13.35 -8.36 22.42
CA ALA A 146 14.14 -8.26 23.65
C ALA A 146 13.77 -7.01 24.46
N ALA A 147 13.44 -5.89 23.79
CA ALA A 147 12.96 -4.68 24.45
C ALA A 147 11.69 -4.92 25.26
N GLN A 148 10.72 -5.69 24.72
CA GLN A 148 9.48 -6.00 25.43
C GLN A 148 9.76 -6.74 26.74
N VAL A 149 10.62 -7.75 26.70
CA VAL A 149 10.99 -8.53 27.89
C VAL A 149 11.66 -7.62 28.92
N GLN A 150 12.66 -6.87 28.51
CA GLN A 150 13.44 -6.03 29.41
C GLN A 150 12.60 -4.91 30.05
N ILE A 151 11.72 -4.25 29.30
CA ILE A 151 10.87 -3.18 29.84
C ILE A 151 9.78 -3.75 30.75
N SER A 152 9.22 -4.91 30.40
CA SER A 152 8.24 -5.58 31.27
C SER A 152 8.88 -6.02 32.57
N GLU A 153 10.11 -6.54 32.54
CA GLU A 153 10.87 -6.89 33.73
C GLU A 153 11.20 -5.64 34.57
N PHE A 154 11.66 -4.56 33.95
CA PHE A 154 11.92 -3.29 34.62
C PHE A 154 10.69 -2.77 35.36
N TYR A 155 9.52 -2.72 34.73
CA TYR A 155 8.29 -2.27 35.36
C TYR A 155 7.72 -3.25 36.40
N SER A 156 8.04 -4.54 36.30
CA SER A 156 7.63 -5.54 37.31
C SER A 156 8.50 -5.47 38.58
N GLN A 157 9.79 -5.19 38.43
CA GLN A 157 10.72 -5.05 39.56
C GLN A 157 10.51 -3.76 40.32
N ASP A 158 10.24 -2.65 39.62
CA ASP A 158 10.07 -1.32 40.21
C ASP A 158 8.85 -0.60 39.62
N PRO A 159 7.61 -1.01 40.01
CA PRO A 159 6.40 -0.47 39.43
C PRO A 159 6.24 1.03 39.67
N PRO A 160 6.02 1.85 38.63
CA PRO A 160 5.86 3.29 38.78
C PRO A 160 4.75 3.70 39.74
N ALA A 161 3.66 2.91 39.79
CA ALA A 161 2.55 3.16 40.73
C ALA A 161 2.95 3.01 42.21
N SER A 162 3.87 2.09 42.52
CA SER A 162 4.40 1.92 43.87
C SER A 162 5.36 3.04 44.24
N ARG A 163 6.24 3.41 43.30
CA ARG A 163 7.19 4.55 43.48
C ARG A 163 6.45 5.86 43.65
N ALA A 164 5.38 6.10 42.90
CA ALA A 164 4.60 7.32 42.99
C ALA A 164 3.96 7.59 44.36
N GLN A 165 3.90 6.58 45.25
CA GLN A 165 3.43 6.75 46.63
C GLN A 165 4.46 7.46 47.52
N HIS A 166 5.73 7.50 47.14
CA HIS A 166 6.81 8.01 47.95
C HIS A 166 7.67 9.06 47.25
N GLU A 167 7.77 8.97 45.95
CA GLU A 167 8.62 9.80 45.13
C GLU A 167 8.08 10.09 43.73
N THR A 168 8.64 11.08 43.07
CA THR A 168 8.44 11.35 41.65
C THR A 168 9.78 11.30 40.95
N CYS A 169 9.81 10.85 39.70
CA CYS A 169 11.01 10.84 38.87
C CYS A 169 10.74 11.53 37.56
N SER A 170 11.66 12.41 37.15
CA SER A 170 11.67 13.03 35.82
C SER A 170 13.00 12.73 35.15
N ALA A 171 12.93 12.30 33.90
CA ALA A 171 14.11 12.10 33.06
C ALA A 171 14.22 13.25 32.07
N GLU A 172 15.42 13.83 32.02
CA GLU A 172 15.80 14.85 31.06
C GLU A 172 16.82 14.24 30.09
N VAL A 173 16.39 14.01 28.84
CA VAL A 173 17.29 13.48 27.82
C VAL A 173 18.21 14.60 27.35
N LYS A 174 19.53 14.40 27.48
CA LYS A 174 20.54 15.37 27.11
C LYS A 174 20.98 15.25 25.67
N ALA A 175 21.10 14.01 25.20
CA ALA A 175 21.58 13.75 23.84
C ALA A 175 21.09 12.40 23.28
N VAL A 176 20.88 12.38 21.97
CA VAL A 176 20.62 11.17 21.20
C VAL A 176 21.57 11.17 20.01
N PHE A 177 22.45 10.19 19.95
CA PHE A 177 23.44 10.03 18.89
C PHE A 177 23.12 8.77 18.09
N SER A 178 23.17 8.87 16.77
CA SER A 178 23.14 7.70 15.91
C SER A 178 24.47 6.98 15.98
N THR A 179 24.45 5.71 16.34
CA THR A 179 25.64 4.83 16.32
C THR A 179 25.65 3.99 15.05
N SER A 180 24.46 3.68 14.52
CA SER A 180 24.27 3.02 13.23
C SER A 180 22.89 3.41 12.69
N ASP A 181 22.54 2.98 11.47
CA ASP A 181 21.24 3.25 10.82
C ASP A 181 20.01 2.92 11.70
N LYS A 182 20.18 1.97 12.63
CA LYS A 182 19.07 1.47 13.47
C LYS A 182 19.36 1.56 14.97
N THR A 183 20.56 1.96 15.38
CA THR A 183 20.94 1.98 16.80
C THR A 183 21.34 3.38 17.22
N PHE A 184 20.74 3.82 18.31
CA PHE A 184 20.96 5.14 18.90
C PHE A 184 21.48 4.99 20.32
N GLN A 185 22.48 5.79 20.64
CA GLN A 185 22.92 5.99 22.01
C GLN A 185 22.17 7.18 22.60
N VAL A 186 21.58 6.99 23.78
CA VAL A 186 20.83 8.02 24.49
C VAL A 186 21.49 8.30 25.83
N GLU A 187 21.63 9.56 26.16
CA GLU A 187 22.15 10.03 27.46
C GLU A 187 21.09 10.90 28.13
N TRP A 188 20.80 10.61 29.39
CA TRP A 188 19.78 11.35 30.14
C TRP A 188 20.17 11.50 31.60
N SER A 189 19.57 12.47 32.26
CA SER A 189 19.67 12.69 33.71
C SER A 189 18.31 12.42 34.34
N GLU A 190 18.30 11.66 35.41
CA GLU A 190 17.11 11.43 36.23
C GLU A 190 17.18 12.24 37.49
N ILE A 191 16.10 12.93 37.80
CA ILE A 191 15.95 13.66 39.04
C ILE A 191 14.79 13.05 39.80
N THR A 192 15.10 12.41 40.93
CA THR A 192 14.11 11.86 41.85
C THR A 192 13.80 12.86 42.93
N ARG A 193 12.56 13.14 43.19
CA ARG A 193 12.07 14.05 44.22
C ARG A 193 11.09 13.36 45.14
N SER A 194 11.11 13.73 46.41
CA SER A 194 10.06 13.39 47.36
C SER A 194 8.75 14.12 47.00
N LEU A 195 7.65 13.71 47.59
CA LEU A 195 6.33 14.30 47.33
C LEU A 195 6.23 15.78 47.77
N ASN A 196 7.09 16.22 48.67
CA ASN A 196 7.23 17.64 49.05
C ASN A 196 8.14 18.47 48.13
N GLY A 197 8.64 17.86 47.03
CA GLY A 197 9.46 18.53 46.02
C GLY A 197 10.98 18.54 46.28
N GLN A 198 11.44 18.00 47.41
CA GLN A 198 12.85 17.93 47.73
C GLN A 198 13.57 16.92 46.81
N VAL A 199 14.73 17.31 46.26
CA VAL A 199 15.54 16.41 45.43
C VAL A 199 16.18 15.35 46.33
N LEU A 200 15.88 14.10 46.07
CA LEU A 200 16.42 12.93 46.75
C LEU A 200 17.67 12.40 46.06
N ALA A 201 17.65 12.37 44.73
CA ALA A 201 18.78 11.90 43.93
C ALA A 201 18.78 12.55 42.55
N GLN A 202 19.98 12.72 42.00
CA GLN A 202 20.22 13.07 40.62
C GLN A 202 21.24 12.09 40.05
N GLN A 203 20.89 11.43 38.95
CA GLN A 203 21.70 10.36 38.37
C GLN A 203 21.79 10.52 36.87
N ASN A 204 22.97 10.28 36.31
CA ASN A 204 23.16 10.26 34.86
C ASN A 204 23.16 8.83 34.35
N TRP A 205 22.50 8.65 33.21
CA TRP A 205 22.32 7.36 32.59
C TRP A 205 22.72 7.41 31.12
N LYS A 206 23.15 6.30 30.62
CA LYS A 206 23.46 6.06 29.23
C LYS A 206 22.81 4.77 28.77
N GLY A 207 22.21 4.79 27.60
CA GLY A 207 21.58 3.62 27.03
C GLY A 207 21.81 3.48 25.54
N SER A 208 21.63 2.27 25.05
CA SER A 208 21.59 1.96 23.63
C SER A 208 20.19 1.49 23.28
N VAL A 209 19.62 2.05 22.23
CA VAL A 209 18.27 1.75 21.74
C VAL A 209 18.36 1.34 20.28
N THR A 210 17.95 0.13 19.96
CA THR A 210 17.86 -0.35 18.58
C THR A 210 16.41 -0.32 18.13
N ILE A 211 16.15 0.26 16.98
CA ILE A 211 14.82 0.46 16.43
C ILE A 211 14.64 -0.24 15.10
N THR A 212 13.37 -0.46 14.74
CA THR A 212 12.93 -0.74 13.38
C THR A 212 11.81 0.22 13.02
N VAL A 213 11.73 0.61 11.75
CA VAL A 213 10.66 1.49 11.25
C VAL A 213 9.74 0.67 10.37
N ASN A 214 8.47 0.61 10.77
CA ASN A 214 7.42 -0.08 10.03
C ASN A 214 6.13 0.76 10.11
N PRO A 215 5.87 1.63 9.14
CA PRO A 215 4.71 2.52 9.17
C PRO A 215 3.41 1.73 9.37
N PRO A 216 2.54 2.16 10.30
CA PRO A 216 1.32 1.44 10.61
C PRO A 216 0.33 1.48 9.45
N SER A 217 -0.33 0.36 9.20
CA SER A 217 -1.44 0.26 8.23
C SER A 217 -2.81 0.48 8.88
N ASP A 218 -2.90 0.47 10.21
CA ASP A 218 -4.11 0.68 11.00
C ASP A 218 -4.17 2.12 11.52
N GLU A 219 -5.32 2.77 11.37
CA GLU A 219 -5.56 4.14 11.82
C GLU A 219 -5.37 4.32 13.33
N ARG A 220 -5.72 3.32 14.16
CA ARG A 220 -5.52 3.38 15.62
C ARG A 220 -4.04 3.41 15.98
N LEU A 221 -3.25 2.55 15.34
CA LEU A 221 -1.79 2.54 15.52
C LEU A 221 -1.16 3.82 14.99
N ALA A 222 -1.65 4.35 13.86
CA ALA A 222 -1.16 5.61 13.29
C ALA A 222 -1.40 6.82 14.20
N ARG A 223 -2.43 6.81 15.06
CA ARG A 223 -2.68 7.88 16.04
C ARG A 223 -1.68 7.86 17.21
N VAL A 224 -1.20 6.69 17.61
CA VAL A 224 -0.33 6.52 18.79
C VAL A 224 1.14 6.45 18.39
N ASN A 225 1.45 5.81 17.27
CA ASN A 225 2.81 5.71 16.71
C ASN A 225 2.80 6.01 15.21
N PRO A 226 2.62 7.29 14.82
CA PRO A 226 2.44 7.68 13.41
C PRO A 226 3.67 7.40 12.56
N LEU A 227 4.85 7.39 13.14
CA LEU A 227 6.11 7.13 12.44
C LEU A 227 6.39 5.63 12.30
N GLY A 228 5.66 4.78 13.03
CA GLY A 228 5.91 3.34 13.03
C GLY A 228 7.29 2.96 13.54
N ILE A 229 7.82 3.72 14.50
CA ILE A 229 9.10 3.44 15.14
C ILE A 229 8.87 2.42 16.24
N TYR A 230 9.56 1.27 16.15
CA TYR A 230 9.49 0.22 17.17
C TYR A 230 10.87 -0.05 17.75
N VAL A 231 10.97 0.04 19.06
CA VAL A 231 12.16 -0.37 19.82
C VAL A 231 12.18 -1.89 19.90
N VAL A 232 13.25 -2.50 19.41
CA VAL A 232 13.43 -3.95 19.37
C VAL A 232 14.44 -4.45 20.39
N ALA A 233 15.40 -3.62 20.78
CA ALA A 233 16.33 -3.89 21.86
C ALA A 233 16.68 -2.59 22.57
N VAL A 234 16.85 -2.67 23.87
CA VAL A 234 17.25 -1.54 24.71
C VAL A 234 18.19 -2.04 25.81
N SER A 235 19.16 -1.24 26.16
CA SER A 235 20.02 -1.49 27.32
C SER A 235 20.41 -0.14 27.94
N TRP A 236 20.59 -0.09 29.24
CA TRP A 236 21.05 1.10 29.94
C TRP A 236 21.93 0.78 31.11
N SER A 237 22.79 1.72 31.44
CA SER A 237 23.65 1.68 32.60
C SER A 237 23.76 3.06 33.24
N LYS A 238 23.99 3.09 34.53
CA LYS A 238 24.28 4.32 35.28
C LYS A 238 25.67 4.77 34.93
N VAL A 239 25.83 6.08 34.71
CA VAL A 239 27.14 6.71 34.55
C VAL A 239 27.63 7.11 35.93
N LEU A 240 28.80 6.66 36.26
CA LEU A 240 29.46 6.94 37.53
C LEU A 240 30.04 8.35 37.59
#